data_79ef0a54142a05b3fa9bea6a25ebc85b
#
_entry.id   79ef0a54142a05b3fa9bea6a25ebc85b
#
_cell.length_a   1.000
_cell.length_b   1.000
_cell.length_c   1.000
_cell.angle_alpha   90.00
_cell.angle_beta   90.00
_cell.angle_gamma   90.00
#
_symmetry.space_group_name_H-M   'P 1'
#
loop_
_entity.id
_entity.type
_entity.pdbx_description
1 polymer ?
#
loop_
_entity_poly.entity_id
_entity_poly.type
_entity_poly.pdbx_seq_one_letter_code
_entity_poly.pdbx_strand_id
1 'polypeptide(L)'
;MKTAGLLITLLLTSGIAHSQSYLNCSFAPGWQQSGPTIQYVADNLYEYKDGAAEGYLIFGLTRMQGISCQSGADSLQIDVSEMSDADSAYGIFAANVDLNMPIIGLGMGGQVHRQAASFAKGKYYVEIVETAANPDKDQSAMLKALATSMLEHIEGRDTPPEALEWFAKDDLLSLRVVPESVLGLSQLKRGYVAKYKQGQAFLVAEDSPKAAAEVLKGLRQRFDGATPAQVGDEAFQARAKYLDGICIFRKGRYLAGYANLPDSQQAASEAAKLAARIP
;
A
#
# COMPACT_ATOMS: atom_id res chain seq x y z
N MET A 1 29.61 53.83 -37.78
CA MET A 1 28.92 53.24 -36.63
C MET A 1 28.09 52.04 -37.14
N LYS A 2 28.52 50.80 -36.85
CA LYS A 2 27.84 49.56 -37.26
C LYS A 2 27.08 49.02 -36.02
N THR A 3 25.77 49.00 -36.07
CA THR A 3 24.93 48.38 -35.06
C THR A 3 24.78 46.90 -35.36
N ALA A 4 25.32 46.05 -34.47
CA ALA A 4 25.10 44.62 -34.51
C ALA A 4 23.83 44.25 -33.80
N GLY A 5 22.85 43.73 -34.56
CA GLY A 5 21.62 43.18 -33.99
C GLY A 5 21.85 41.78 -33.44
N LEU A 6 21.56 41.61 -32.17
CA LEU A 6 21.62 40.31 -31.45
C LEU A 6 20.30 39.56 -31.70
N LEU A 7 20.34 38.50 -32.48
CA LEU A 7 19.21 37.56 -32.64
C LEU A 7 19.19 36.61 -31.42
N ILE A 8 18.21 36.76 -30.57
CA ILE A 8 17.92 35.81 -29.49
C ILE A 8 17.02 34.71 -30.07
N THR A 9 17.62 33.52 -30.30
CA THR A 9 16.90 32.32 -30.69
C THR A 9 16.26 31.68 -29.43
N LEU A 10 14.95 31.82 -29.34
CA LEU A 10 14.15 31.18 -28.27
C LEU A 10 14.02 29.69 -28.59
N LEU A 11 14.81 28.84 -27.92
CA LEU A 11 14.64 27.37 -27.94
C LEU A 11 13.38 27.00 -27.15
N LEU A 12 12.30 26.76 -27.88
CA LEU A 12 11.11 26.09 -27.33
C LEU A 12 11.47 24.63 -27.07
N THR A 13 11.79 24.28 -25.82
CA THR A 13 11.86 22.90 -25.38
C THR A 13 10.42 22.36 -25.31
N SER A 14 9.99 21.69 -26.37
CA SER A 14 8.80 20.86 -26.36
C SER A 14 9.03 19.76 -25.33
N GLY A 15 8.47 19.90 -24.15
CA GLY A 15 8.35 18.81 -23.18
C GLY A 15 7.56 17.68 -23.84
N ILE A 16 8.25 16.62 -24.26
CA ILE A 16 7.62 15.38 -24.70
C ILE A 16 6.94 14.86 -23.44
N ALA A 17 5.62 15.03 -23.35
CA ALA A 17 4.82 14.30 -22.39
C ALA A 17 5.05 12.81 -22.67
N HIS A 18 5.83 12.14 -21.83
CA HIS A 18 5.94 10.70 -21.86
C HIS A 18 4.53 10.16 -21.59
N SER A 19 3.83 9.77 -22.64
CA SER A 19 2.65 8.93 -22.55
C SER A 19 3.04 7.75 -21.67
N GLN A 20 2.39 7.60 -20.53
CA GLN A 20 2.71 6.53 -19.59
C GLN A 20 2.37 5.23 -20.30
N SER A 21 3.40 4.50 -20.71
CA SER A 21 3.31 3.34 -21.60
C SER A 21 2.50 2.17 -21.02
N TYR A 22 2.21 2.18 -19.71
CA TYR A 22 1.47 1.13 -19.01
C TYR A 22 -0.06 1.20 -19.16
N LEU A 23 -0.63 2.33 -19.62
CA LEU A 23 -2.06 2.47 -19.94
C LEU A 23 -2.26 2.22 -21.44
N ASN A 24 -2.50 0.98 -21.82
CA ASN A 24 -2.65 0.61 -23.23
C ASN A 24 -3.57 -0.60 -23.40
N CYS A 25 -4.72 -0.41 -24.01
CA CYS A 25 -5.67 -1.49 -24.30
C CYS A 25 -5.10 -2.59 -25.21
N SER A 26 -4.14 -2.25 -26.09
CA SER A 26 -3.56 -3.21 -27.05
C SER A 26 -2.67 -4.30 -26.41
N PHE A 27 -2.39 -4.20 -25.10
CA PHE A 27 -1.78 -5.29 -24.35
C PHE A 27 -2.66 -6.55 -24.30
N ALA A 28 -3.98 -6.40 -24.50
CA ALA A 28 -4.88 -7.50 -24.78
C ALA A 28 -5.23 -7.52 -26.28
N PRO A 29 -4.93 -8.60 -27.04
CA PRO A 29 -5.20 -8.67 -28.46
C PRO A 29 -6.68 -8.42 -28.79
N GLY A 30 -6.94 -7.54 -29.76
CA GLY A 30 -8.29 -7.18 -30.20
C GLY A 30 -9.01 -6.13 -29.35
N TRP A 31 -8.35 -5.61 -28.29
CA TRP A 31 -8.89 -4.53 -27.49
C TRP A 31 -8.38 -3.16 -27.95
N GLN A 32 -9.24 -2.17 -27.95
CA GLN A 32 -8.94 -0.79 -28.36
C GLN A 32 -9.48 0.19 -27.33
N GLN A 33 -8.78 1.32 -27.18
CA GLN A 33 -9.23 2.37 -26.29
C GLN A 33 -10.55 2.99 -26.80
N SER A 34 -11.50 3.14 -25.89
CA SER A 34 -12.79 3.80 -26.13
C SER A 34 -12.90 5.05 -25.27
N GLY A 35 -12.88 6.20 -25.92
CA GLY A 35 -12.92 7.50 -25.22
C GLY A 35 -11.56 8.03 -24.77
N PRO A 36 -11.54 9.17 -24.09
CA PRO A 36 -10.32 9.82 -23.62
C PRO A 36 -9.75 9.12 -22.38
N THR A 37 -8.45 9.32 -22.15
CA THR A 37 -7.83 9.01 -20.85
C THR A 37 -8.40 9.98 -19.81
N ILE A 38 -8.85 9.44 -18.68
CA ILE A 38 -9.28 10.22 -17.52
C ILE A 38 -8.11 10.41 -16.56
N GLN A 39 -8.11 11.51 -15.82
CA GLN A 39 -7.11 11.78 -14.80
C GLN A 39 -7.74 12.54 -13.64
N TYR A 40 -7.41 12.09 -12.42
CA TYR A 40 -7.83 12.70 -11.17
C TYR A 40 -6.63 12.82 -10.23
N VAL A 41 -6.66 13.81 -9.37
CA VAL A 41 -5.72 14.00 -8.25
C VAL A 41 -6.48 13.89 -6.94
N ALA A 42 -5.78 13.92 -5.80
CA ALA A 42 -6.41 13.77 -4.49
C ALA A 42 -7.61 14.72 -4.27
N ASP A 43 -7.49 15.97 -4.71
CA ASP A 43 -8.51 17.01 -4.47
C ASP A 43 -9.83 16.76 -5.21
N ASN A 44 -9.81 16.08 -6.35
CA ASN A 44 -11.00 15.85 -7.16
C ASN A 44 -11.34 14.37 -7.40
N LEU A 45 -10.70 13.45 -6.70
CA LEU A 45 -10.96 12.01 -6.85
C LEU A 45 -12.42 11.64 -6.55
N TYR A 46 -13.10 12.36 -5.67
CA TYR A 46 -14.50 12.16 -5.34
C TYR A 46 -15.44 12.29 -6.54
N GLU A 47 -15.07 13.07 -7.56
CA GLU A 47 -15.85 13.20 -8.81
C GLU A 47 -15.93 11.87 -9.58
N TYR A 48 -14.99 10.96 -9.35
CA TYR A 48 -14.89 9.67 -10.06
C TYR A 48 -15.16 8.45 -9.17
N LYS A 49 -14.55 8.40 -7.98
CA LYS A 49 -14.65 7.25 -7.06
C LYS A 49 -15.74 7.43 -6.01
N ASP A 50 -16.41 8.61 -5.96
CA ASP A 50 -17.46 8.91 -4.99
C ASP A 50 -17.05 8.51 -3.56
N GLY A 51 -17.90 7.86 -2.79
CA GLY A 51 -17.59 7.41 -1.43
C GLY A 51 -16.40 6.47 -1.29
N ALA A 52 -15.95 5.81 -2.37
CA ALA A 52 -14.75 4.98 -2.35
C ALA A 52 -13.43 5.79 -2.36
N ALA A 53 -13.47 7.08 -2.69
CA ALA A 53 -12.27 7.93 -2.78
C ALA A 53 -11.44 7.95 -1.50
N GLU A 54 -12.11 7.97 -0.32
CA GLU A 54 -11.44 7.96 0.99
C GLU A 54 -10.47 6.79 1.14
N GLY A 55 -10.85 5.60 0.63
CA GLY A 55 -10.00 4.41 0.66
C GLY A 55 -8.69 4.56 -0.09
N TYR A 56 -8.62 5.42 -1.11
CA TYR A 56 -7.38 5.74 -1.82
C TYR A 56 -6.60 6.85 -1.13
N LEU A 57 -7.30 7.88 -0.64
CA LEU A 57 -6.68 9.06 -0.03
C LEU A 57 -5.93 8.72 1.25
N ILE A 58 -6.49 7.87 2.12
CA ILE A 58 -5.82 7.43 3.36
C ILE A 58 -4.53 6.64 3.11
N PHE A 59 -4.39 6.00 1.92
CA PHE A 59 -3.14 5.37 1.50
C PHE A 59 -2.24 6.32 0.72
N GLY A 60 -2.56 7.62 0.65
CA GLY A 60 -1.69 8.62 0.04
C GLY A 60 -1.71 8.62 -1.47
N LEU A 61 -2.88 8.50 -2.10
CA LEU A 61 -3.03 8.68 -3.54
C LEU A 61 -2.53 10.08 -3.94
N THR A 62 -1.68 10.12 -4.96
CA THR A 62 -1.20 11.37 -5.58
C THR A 62 -1.92 11.67 -6.89
N ARG A 63 -2.18 10.64 -7.68
CA ARG A 63 -2.85 10.73 -8.97
C ARG A 63 -3.47 9.40 -9.35
N MET A 64 -4.61 9.45 -10.03
CA MET A 64 -5.22 8.32 -10.72
C MET A 64 -5.36 8.64 -12.19
N GLN A 65 -5.05 7.67 -13.05
CA GLN A 65 -5.31 7.74 -14.48
C GLN A 65 -6.08 6.49 -14.90
N GLY A 66 -6.98 6.64 -15.86
CA GLY A 66 -7.77 5.52 -16.34
C GLY A 66 -8.07 5.58 -17.82
N ILE A 67 -8.29 4.42 -18.42
CA ILE A 67 -8.77 4.24 -19.79
C ILE A 67 -9.89 3.22 -19.83
N SER A 68 -10.85 3.46 -20.71
CA SER A 68 -11.84 2.45 -21.08
C SER A 68 -11.35 1.71 -22.33
N CYS A 69 -11.46 0.39 -22.33
CA CYS A 69 -11.10 -0.48 -23.45
C CYS A 69 -12.32 -1.24 -23.93
N GLN A 70 -12.43 -1.48 -25.25
CA GLN A 70 -13.54 -2.19 -25.87
C GLN A 70 -13.05 -3.25 -26.86
N SER A 71 -13.73 -4.40 -26.88
CA SER A 71 -13.55 -5.47 -27.87
C SER A 71 -14.91 -6.09 -28.19
N GLY A 72 -15.50 -5.73 -29.34
CA GLY A 72 -16.87 -6.11 -29.68
C GLY A 72 -17.89 -5.56 -28.67
N ALA A 73 -18.61 -6.44 -27.99
CA ALA A 73 -19.57 -6.09 -26.95
C ALA A 73 -18.95 -5.99 -25.53
N ASP A 74 -17.71 -6.43 -25.37
CA ASP A 74 -17.02 -6.40 -24.07
C ASP A 74 -16.37 -5.05 -23.83
N SER A 75 -16.37 -4.60 -22.58
CA SER A 75 -15.68 -3.38 -22.16
C SER A 75 -14.98 -3.55 -20.81
N LEU A 76 -13.82 -2.91 -20.69
CA LEU A 76 -13.01 -2.87 -19.47
C LEU A 76 -12.74 -1.42 -19.07
N GLN A 77 -12.70 -1.18 -17.79
CA GLN A 77 -12.07 0.00 -17.21
C GLN A 77 -10.74 -0.41 -16.59
N ILE A 78 -9.66 0.30 -16.93
CA ILE A 78 -8.34 0.15 -16.34
C ILE A 78 -8.03 1.43 -15.58
N ASP A 79 -7.87 1.32 -14.27
CA ASP A 79 -7.47 2.43 -13.40
C ASP A 79 -6.08 2.17 -12.82
N VAL A 80 -5.19 3.15 -12.91
CA VAL A 80 -3.86 3.11 -12.34
C VAL A 80 -3.74 4.25 -11.33
N SER A 81 -3.65 3.88 -10.06
CA SER A 81 -3.49 4.78 -8.93
C SER A 81 -2.02 4.90 -8.57
N GLU A 82 -1.46 6.11 -8.72
CA GLU A 82 -0.12 6.46 -8.25
C GLU A 82 -0.20 6.86 -6.78
N MET A 83 0.44 6.08 -5.93
CA MET A 83 0.48 6.29 -4.49
C MET A 83 1.76 7.05 -4.09
N SER A 84 1.84 7.54 -2.87
CA SER A 84 3.03 8.26 -2.35
C SER A 84 4.31 7.41 -2.38
N ASP A 85 4.17 6.10 -2.18
CA ASP A 85 5.29 5.13 -2.17
C ASP A 85 4.79 3.70 -2.42
N ALA A 86 5.75 2.77 -2.53
CA ALA A 86 5.46 1.36 -2.81
C ALA A 86 4.73 0.64 -1.66
N ASP A 87 4.97 1.02 -0.42
CA ASP A 87 4.28 0.43 0.73
C ASP A 87 2.82 0.89 0.80
N SER A 88 2.54 2.12 0.37
CA SER A 88 1.17 2.63 0.19
C SER A 88 0.43 1.89 -0.93
N ALA A 89 1.09 1.64 -2.07
CA ALA A 89 0.51 0.87 -3.17
C ALA A 89 0.21 -0.59 -2.76
N TYR A 90 1.14 -1.22 -2.03
CA TYR A 90 0.89 -2.54 -1.46
C TYR A 90 -0.23 -2.49 -0.42
N GLY A 91 -0.28 -1.44 0.39
CA GLY A 91 -1.28 -1.26 1.45
C GLY A 91 -2.70 -1.20 0.92
N ILE A 92 -2.97 -0.39 -0.11
CA ILE A 92 -4.31 -0.32 -0.71
C ILE A 92 -4.66 -1.63 -1.42
N PHE A 93 -3.72 -2.30 -2.10
CA PHE A 93 -3.93 -3.63 -2.65
C PHE A 93 -4.35 -4.61 -1.55
N ALA A 94 -3.56 -4.72 -0.48
CA ALA A 94 -3.83 -5.64 0.63
C ALA A 94 -5.12 -5.33 1.40
N ALA A 95 -5.60 -4.08 1.39
CA ALA A 95 -6.87 -3.69 1.97
C ALA A 95 -8.08 -4.13 1.13
N ASN A 96 -7.89 -4.33 -0.17
CA ASN A 96 -8.96 -4.66 -1.13
C ASN A 96 -8.94 -6.13 -1.59
N VAL A 97 -8.06 -6.98 -1.05
CA VAL A 97 -8.02 -8.41 -1.42
C VAL A 97 -9.27 -9.16 -0.96
N ASP A 98 -9.79 -10.01 -1.81
CA ASP A 98 -10.75 -11.03 -1.40
C ASP A 98 -10.01 -12.14 -0.65
N LEU A 99 -10.32 -12.30 0.65
CA LEU A 99 -9.66 -13.28 1.52
C LEU A 99 -9.95 -14.74 1.12
N ASN A 100 -10.96 -14.98 0.29
CA ASN A 100 -11.29 -16.31 -0.23
C ASN A 100 -10.52 -16.67 -1.51
N MET A 101 -9.75 -15.74 -2.05
CA MET A 101 -8.99 -15.90 -3.27
C MET A 101 -7.48 -15.85 -2.99
N PRO A 102 -6.67 -16.65 -3.69
CA PRO A 102 -5.22 -16.60 -3.51
C PRO A 102 -4.63 -15.29 -4.05
N ILE A 103 -3.65 -14.75 -3.34
CA ILE A 103 -2.75 -13.74 -3.87
C ILE A 103 -1.74 -14.47 -4.78
N ILE A 104 -1.56 -13.98 -5.99
CA ILE A 104 -0.64 -14.54 -6.99
C ILE A 104 0.54 -13.58 -7.24
N GLY A 105 1.60 -14.09 -7.86
CA GLY A 105 2.83 -13.34 -8.18
C GLY A 105 2.64 -12.35 -9.35
N LEU A 106 1.80 -11.35 -9.18
CA LEU A 106 1.69 -10.20 -10.08
C LEU A 106 2.26 -8.97 -9.35
N GLY A 107 3.50 -8.60 -9.68
CA GLY A 107 4.22 -7.54 -8.98
C GLY A 107 4.41 -7.86 -7.49
N MET A 108 4.14 -6.89 -6.60
CA MET A 108 4.19 -7.08 -5.15
C MET A 108 3.07 -8.00 -4.62
N GLY A 109 2.05 -8.23 -5.41
CA GLY A 109 0.90 -9.09 -5.17
C GLY A 109 -0.24 -8.72 -6.10
N GLY A 110 -1.05 -9.71 -6.50
CA GLY A 110 -2.23 -9.49 -7.33
C GLY A 110 -3.29 -10.53 -7.12
N GLN A 111 -4.50 -10.22 -7.53
CA GLN A 111 -5.64 -11.15 -7.63
C GLN A 111 -6.29 -11.06 -9.01
N VAL A 112 -6.79 -12.18 -9.48
CA VAL A 112 -7.53 -12.26 -10.73
C VAL A 112 -8.83 -13.01 -10.48
N HIS A 113 -9.94 -12.33 -10.69
CA HIS A 113 -11.30 -12.82 -10.63
C HIS A 113 -11.82 -13.10 -12.05
N ARG A 114 -13.04 -13.60 -12.16
CA ARG A 114 -13.66 -13.87 -13.47
C ARG A 114 -13.80 -12.63 -14.35
N GLN A 115 -14.01 -11.45 -13.74
CA GLN A 115 -14.33 -10.18 -14.41
C GLN A 115 -13.51 -9.00 -13.89
N ALA A 116 -12.51 -9.25 -13.04
CA ALA A 116 -11.65 -8.21 -12.50
C ALA A 116 -10.25 -8.74 -12.22
N ALA A 117 -9.27 -7.86 -12.27
CA ALA A 117 -7.92 -8.11 -11.76
C ALA A 117 -7.41 -6.88 -11.02
N SER A 118 -6.60 -7.09 -10.00
CA SER A 118 -5.90 -6.02 -9.31
C SER A 118 -4.49 -6.45 -8.94
N PHE A 119 -3.56 -5.50 -8.92
CA PHE A 119 -2.19 -5.77 -8.49
C PHE A 119 -1.49 -4.48 -8.03
N ALA A 120 -0.37 -4.63 -7.33
CA ALA A 120 0.51 -3.53 -6.97
C ALA A 120 1.93 -3.77 -7.49
N LYS A 121 2.58 -2.72 -8.03
CA LYS A 121 3.99 -2.71 -8.42
C LYS A 121 4.58 -1.31 -8.26
N GLY A 122 5.77 -1.21 -7.64
CA GLY A 122 6.34 0.08 -7.31
C GLY A 122 5.35 0.91 -6.50
N LYS A 123 5.14 2.15 -6.87
CA LYS A 123 4.16 3.04 -6.24
C LYS A 123 2.77 2.99 -6.89
N TYR A 124 2.50 2.01 -7.74
CA TYR A 124 1.25 1.92 -8.48
C TYR A 124 0.37 0.77 -7.97
N TYR A 125 -0.90 1.08 -7.79
CA TYR A 125 -2.00 0.14 -7.60
C TYR A 125 -2.87 0.15 -8.85
N VAL A 126 -3.12 -1.01 -9.42
CA VAL A 126 -3.86 -1.17 -10.68
C VAL A 126 -5.12 -1.97 -10.44
N GLU A 127 -6.21 -1.49 -11.01
CA GLU A 127 -7.50 -2.17 -11.07
C GLU A 127 -7.95 -2.30 -12.52
N ILE A 128 -8.39 -3.48 -12.90
CA ILE A 128 -8.95 -3.79 -14.21
C ILE A 128 -10.31 -4.42 -13.96
N VAL A 129 -11.39 -3.80 -14.42
CA VAL A 129 -12.75 -4.26 -14.15
C VAL A 129 -13.54 -4.32 -15.46
N GLU A 130 -14.23 -5.42 -15.70
CA GLU A 130 -15.21 -5.53 -16.79
C GLU A 130 -16.42 -4.64 -16.48
N THR A 131 -16.80 -3.80 -17.44
CA THR A 131 -17.90 -2.85 -17.31
C THR A 131 -19.12 -3.21 -18.15
N ALA A 132 -18.97 -4.09 -19.16
CA ALA A 132 -20.10 -4.65 -19.91
C ALA A 132 -20.50 -5.99 -19.29
N ALA A 133 -21.60 -5.99 -18.57
CA ALA A 133 -22.01 -7.12 -17.77
C ALA A 133 -22.50 -8.33 -18.61
N ASN A 134 -21.62 -9.28 -18.84
CA ASN A 134 -22.02 -10.67 -19.05
C ASN A 134 -21.54 -11.48 -17.84
N PRO A 135 -22.37 -11.66 -16.79
CA PRO A 135 -21.95 -12.30 -15.54
C PRO A 135 -21.51 -13.76 -15.72
N ASP A 136 -21.88 -14.39 -16.81
CA ASP A 136 -21.54 -15.80 -17.11
C ASP A 136 -20.17 -15.93 -17.79
N LYS A 137 -19.61 -14.85 -18.31
CA LYS A 137 -18.33 -14.87 -19.02
C LYS A 137 -17.16 -14.89 -18.03
N ASP A 138 -16.28 -15.86 -18.22
CA ASP A 138 -15.00 -15.92 -17.49
C ASP A 138 -13.89 -15.31 -18.36
N GLN A 139 -13.37 -14.18 -17.95
CA GLN A 139 -12.28 -13.46 -18.60
C GLN A 139 -10.95 -13.54 -17.84
N SER A 140 -10.87 -14.36 -16.80
CA SER A 140 -9.70 -14.41 -15.90
C SER A 140 -8.38 -14.66 -16.63
N ALA A 141 -8.35 -15.50 -17.65
CA ALA A 141 -7.15 -15.77 -18.44
C ALA A 141 -6.69 -14.53 -19.22
N MET A 142 -7.62 -13.80 -19.84
CA MET A 142 -7.32 -12.56 -20.57
C MET A 142 -6.88 -11.45 -19.61
N LEU A 143 -7.60 -11.27 -18.50
CA LEU A 143 -7.27 -10.29 -17.46
C LEU A 143 -5.88 -10.53 -16.86
N LYS A 144 -5.52 -11.80 -16.63
CA LYS A 144 -4.18 -12.17 -16.17
C LYS A 144 -3.10 -11.82 -17.20
N ALA A 145 -3.35 -12.11 -18.49
CA ALA A 145 -2.40 -11.77 -19.55
C ALA A 145 -2.23 -10.25 -19.69
N LEU A 146 -3.33 -9.50 -19.66
CA LEU A 146 -3.32 -8.04 -19.69
C LEU A 146 -2.54 -7.46 -18.50
N ALA A 147 -2.83 -7.89 -17.27
CA ALA A 147 -2.12 -7.47 -16.07
C ALA A 147 -0.62 -7.80 -16.15
N THR A 148 -0.25 -8.98 -16.66
CA THR A 148 1.15 -9.38 -16.87
C THR A 148 1.86 -8.44 -17.87
N SER A 149 1.21 -8.13 -19.00
CA SER A 149 1.78 -7.18 -19.96
C SER A 149 1.93 -5.77 -19.39
N MET A 150 0.96 -5.30 -18.60
CA MET A 150 1.06 -4.00 -17.92
C MET A 150 2.23 -3.96 -16.94
N LEU A 151 2.50 -5.04 -16.21
CA LEU A 151 3.63 -5.14 -15.26
C LEU A 151 4.98 -4.87 -15.92
N GLU A 152 5.18 -5.26 -17.17
CA GLU A 152 6.44 -5.05 -17.91
C GLU A 152 6.71 -3.56 -18.15
N HIS A 153 5.66 -2.71 -18.12
CA HIS A 153 5.73 -1.27 -18.38
C HIS A 153 5.63 -0.40 -17.12
N ILE A 154 5.45 -1.02 -15.95
CA ILE A 154 5.42 -0.33 -14.67
C ILE A 154 6.77 -0.52 -13.99
N GLU A 155 7.43 0.58 -13.63
CA GLU A 155 8.70 0.56 -12.92
C GLU A 155 8.52 0.40 -11.40
N GLY A 156 9.59 -0.03 -10.74
CA GLY A 156 9.71 -0.11 -9.30
C GLY A 156 9.65 -1.53 -8.75
N ARG A 157 9.57 -1.62 -7.42
CA ARG A 157 9.62 -2.88 -6.68
C ARG A 157 8.48 -3.82 -7.08
N ASP A 158 8.79 -5.08 -7.32
CA ASP A 158 7.85 -6.14 -7.67
C ASP A 158 7.75 -7.25 -6.62
N THR A 159 8.44 -7.09 -5.50
CA THR A 159 8.37 -7.98 -4.34
C THR A 159 7.58 -7.33 -3.20
N PRO A 160 6.81 -8.09 -2.42
CA PRO A 160 6.12 -7.58 -1.24
C PRO A 160 7.07 -6.85 -0.29
N PRO A 161 6.56 -5.96 0.59
CA PRO A 161 7.38 -5.34 1.63
C PRO A 161 8.11 -6.37 2.49
N GLU A 162 9.43 -6.25 2.63
CA GLU A 162 10.26 -7.16 3.43
C GLU A 162 9.75 -7.29 4.89
N ALA A 163 9.22 -6.22 5.44
CA ALA A 163 8.67 -6.18 6.78
C ALA A 163 7.59 -7.26 7.04
N LEU A 164 6.92 -7.76 6.00
CA LEU A 164 5.94 -8.86 6.13
C LEU A 164 6.58 -10.17 6.57
N GLU A 165 7.85 -10.39 6.25
CA GLU A 165 8.60 -11.58 6.61
C GLU A 165 9.08 -11.57 8.08
N TRP A 166 9.09 -10.41 8.73
CA TRP A 166 9.50 -10.30 10.13
C TRP A 166 8.43 -10.79 11.10
N PHE A 167 7.16 -10.85 10.68
CA PHE A 167 6.08 -11.39 11.49
C PHE A 167 6.11 -12.93 11.53
N ALA A 168 5.76 -13.51 12.68
CA ALA A 168 5.59 -14.95 12.81
C ALA A 168 4.47 -15.44 11.87
N LYS A 169 4.66 -16.61 11.28
CA LYS A 169 3.63 -17.22 10.42
C LYS A 169 2.71 -18.14 11.20
N ASP A 170 3.18 -18.68 12.34
CA ASP A 170 2.39 -19.57 13.19
C ASP A 170 1.22 -18.79 13.82
N ASP A 171 0.03 -19.38 13.77
CA ASP A 171 -1.21 -18.82 14.30
C ASP A 171 -1.61 -17.45 13.73
N LEU A 172 -0.98 -17.03 12.62
CA LEU A 172 -1.31 -15.80 11.91
C LEU A 172 -2.69 -15.89 11.26
N LEU A 173 -3.59 -15.00 11.62
CA LEU A 173 -4.94 -14.90 11.06
C LEU A 173 -5.03 -13.87 9.94
N SER A 174 -4.33 -12.74 10.08
CA SER A 174 -4.26 -11.70 9.05
C SER A 174 -3.03 -10.83 9.23
N LEU A 175 -2.51 -10.30 8.12
CA LEU A 175 -1.44 -9.31 8.10
C LEU A 175 -1.82 -8.23 7.09
N ARG A 176 -1.91 -6.99 7.56
CA ARG A 176 -2.38 -5.86 6.74
C ARG A 176 -1.60 -4.60 7.03
N VAL A 177 -1.59 -3.68 6.10
CA VAL A 177 -1.15 -2.30 6.32
C VAL A 177 -2.33 -1.51 6.87
N VAL A 178 -2.09 -0.79 7.97
CA VAL A 178 -3.02 0.15 8.56
C VAL A 178 -2.49 1.55 8.26
N PRO A 179 -3.22 2.38 7.50
CA PRO A 179 -2.71 3.66 7.02
C PRO A 179 -2.62 4.71 8.12
N GLU A 180 -3.47 4.63 9.13
CA GLU A 180 -3.56 5.60 10.21
C GLU A 180 -3.84 4.94 11.57
N SER A 181 -3.34 5.55 12.64
CA SER A 181 -3.67 5.17 14.03
C SER A 181 -3.52 3.68 14.32
N VAL A 182 -2.33 3.13 14.04
CA VAL A 182 -2.01 1.72 14.31
C VAL A 182 -2.38 1.38 15.75
N LEU A 183 -3.15 0.31 15.97
CA LEU A 183 -3.75 -0.07 17.26
C LEU A 183 -4.63 1.04 17.90
N GLY A 184 -5.17 1.99 17.15
CA GLY A 184 -5.89 3.15 17.68
C GLY A 184 -4.98 4.20 18.32
N LEU A 185 -3.68 4.10 18.14
CA LEU A 185 -2.68 5.04 18.65
C LEU A 185 -2.33 6.06 17.56
N SER A 186 -2.82 7.28 17.67
CA SER A 186 -2.65 8.34 16.64
C SER A 186 -1.19 8.76 16.42
N GLN A 187 -0.28 8.48 17.36
CA GLN A 187 1.16 8.69 17.18
C GLN A 187 1.79 7.65 16.22
N LEU A 188 1.19 6.46 16.12
CA LEU A 188 1.61 5.41 15.19
C LEU A 188 0.82 5.56 13.89
N LYS A 189 1.37 6.30 12.94
CA LYS A 189 0.61 6.72 11.75
C LYS A 189 0.38 5.54 10.82
N ARG A 190 1.33 5.14 10.03
CA ARG A 190 1.19 4.03 9.08
C ARG A 190 2.03 2.84 9.53
N GLY A 191 1.45 1.65 9.53
CA GLY A 191 2.20 0.46 9.92
C GLY A 191 1.55 -0.85 9.52
N TYR A 192 2.27 -1.93 9.77
CA TYR A 192 1.80 -3.29 9.59
C TYR A 192 1.17 -3.78 10.89
N VAL A 193 0.06 -4.49 10.77
CA VAL A 193 -0.61 -5.16 11.91
C VAL A 193 -0.84 -6.62 11.56
N ALA A 194 -0.23 -7.49 12.32
CA ALA A 194 -0.42 -8.93 12.26
C ALA A 194 -1.34 -9.37 13.40
N LYS A 195 -2.50 -9.94 13.07
CA LYS A 195 -3.44 -10.50 14.03
C LYS A 195 -3.19 -11.99 14.17
N TYR A 196 -3.04 -12.46 15.39
CA TYR A 196 -2.85 -13.86 15.73
C TYR A 196 -4.08 -14.41 16.47
N LYS A 197 -4.15 -15.73 16.70
CA LYS A 197 -5.16 -16.34 17.58
C LYS A 197 -5.14 -15.70 18.97
N GLN A 198 -3.97 -15.31 19.46
CA GLN A 198 -3.80 -14.57 20.70
C GLN A 198 -2.97 -13.32 20.45
N GLY A 199 -3.56 -12.15 20.70
CA GLY A 199 -2.89 -10.88 20.55
C GLY A 199 -2.69 -10.42 19.10
N GLN A 200 -1.98 -9.33 18.99
CA GLN A 200 -1.59 -8.76 17.70
C GLN A 200 -0.23 -8.07 17.80
N ALA A 201 0.58 -8.25 16.77
CA ALA A 201 1.84 -7.54 16.60
C ALA A 201 1.64 -6.33 15.68
N PHE A 202 2.51 -5.34 15.83
CA PHE A 202 2.56 -4.22 14.91
C PHE A 202 3.99 -3.78 14.63
N LEU A 203 4.17 -3.06 13.52
CA LEU A 203 5.44 -2.45 13.12
C LEU A 203 5.16 -1.16 12.35
N VAL A 204 5.82 -0.09 12.75
CA VAL A 204 5.83 1.22 12.10
C VAL A 204 7.27 1.60 11.79
N ALA A 205 7.53 2.10 10.60
CA ALA A 205 8.82 2.64 10.22
C ALA A 205 8.76 4.17 10.28
N GLU A 206 9.59 4.77 11.12
CA GLU A 206 9.79 6.21 11.19
C GLU A 206 10.90 6.66 10.23
N ASP A 207 10.99 7.97 9.98
CA ASP A 207 11.99 8.54 9.07
C ASP A 207 13.43 8.36 9.59
N SER A 208 13.60 8.27 10.90
CA SER A 208 14.91 8.12 11.54
C SER A 208 14.81 7.45 12.91
N PRO A 209 15.93 6.91 13.44
CA PRO A 209 15.99 6.42 14.82
C PRO A 209 15.64 7.48 15.87
N LYS A 210 15.95 8.76 15.60
CA LYS A 210 15.60 9.86 16.46
C LYS A 210 14.10 10.12 16.49
N ALA A 211 13.45 10.13 15.32
CA ALA A 211 11.99 10.26 15.24
C ALA A 211 11.28 9.11 15.98
N ALA A 212 11.75 7.89 15.80
CA ALA A 212 11.22 6.72 16.51
C ALA A 212 11.37 6.83 18.03
N ALA A 213 12.50 7.35 18.53
CA ALA A 213 12.71 7.56 19.95
C ALA A 213 11.75 8.61 20.54
N GLU A 214 11.51 9.72 19.83
CA GLU A 214 10.56 10.75 20.27
C GLU A 214 9.11 10.21 20.30
N VAL A 215 8.71 9.43 19.29
CA VAL A 215 7.38 8.78 19.27
C VAL A 215 7.25 7.79 20.42
N LEU A 216 8.27 6.94 20.68
CA LEU A 216 8.25 5.97 21.78
C LEU A 216 8.11 6.67 23.13
N LYS A 217 8.84 7.77 23.34
CA LYS A 217 8.76 8.60 24.55
C LYS A 217 7.34 9.17 24.74
N GLY A 218 6.74 9.72 23.70
CA GLY A 218 5.36 10.22 23.72
C GLY A 218 4.34 9.13 24.04
N LEU A 219 4.49 7.94 23.43
CA LEU A 219 3.66 6.78 23.71
C LEU A 219 3.76 6.35 25.17
N ARG A 220 4.98 6.22 25.72
CA ARG A 220 5.19 5.83 27.11
C ARG A 220 4.46 6.75 28.10
N GLN A 221 4.44 8.07 27.83
CA GLN A 221 3.74 9.04 28.68
C GLN A 221 2.22 8.89 28.67
N ARG A 222 1.67 8.26 27.63
CA ARG A 222 0.23 8.02 27.48
C ARG A 222 -0.28 6.82 28.28
N PHE A 223 0.62 5.89 28.66
CA PHE A 223 0.25 4.68 29.38
C PHE A 223 0.55 4.83 30.86
N ASP A 224 -0.50 4.90 31.67
CA ASP A 224 -0.36 4.91 33.13
C ASP A 224 0.29 3.59 33.61
N GLY A 225 1.26 3.72 34.53
CA GLY A 225 1.96 2.55 35.07
C GLY A 225 2.92 1.88 34.10
N ALA A 226 3.30 2.53 32.99
CA ALA A 226 4.28 1.99 32.06
C ALA A 226 5.64 1.78 32.74
N THR A 227 6.14 0.55 32.66
CA THR A 227 7.45 0.13 33.19
C THR A 227 8.43 -0.17 32.06
N PRO A 228 9.74 0.04 32.25
CA PRO A 228 10.75 -0.37 31.28
C PRO A 228 10.69 -1.86 30.97
N ALA A 229 11.00 -2.24 29.72
CA ALA A 229 11.19 -3.62 29.28
C ALA A 229 12.53 -3.76 28.57
N GLN A 230 13.09 -4.98 28.57
CA GLN A 230 14.39 -5.28 27.93
C GLN A 230 14.12 -5.88 26.54
N VAL A 231 13.71 -5.02 25.57
CA VAL A 231 13.40 -5.42 24.19
C VAL A 231 13.91 -4.34 23.25
N GLY A 232 14.60 -4.73 22.17
CA GLY A 232 15.17 -3.80 21.20
C GLY A 232 16.19 -2.84 21.83
N ASP A 233 16.24 -1.60 21.31
CA ASP A 233 17.12 -0.55 21.83
C ASP A 233 16.52 0.13 23.07
N GLU A 234 15.21 0.28 23.09
CA GLU A 234 14.41 0.85 24.17
C GLU A 234 12.98 0.32 24.11
N ALA A 235 12.39 0.02 25.26
CA ALA A 235 11.03 -0.49 25.34
C ALA A 235 10.34 -0.12 26.64
N PHE A 236 9.03 -0.16 26.61
CA PHE A 236 8.18 -0.19 27.79
C PHE A 236 7.07 -1.23 27.64
N GLN A 237 6.56 -1.67 28.78
CA GLN A 237 5.40 -2.53 28.87
C GLN A 237 4.35 -1.90 29.81
N ALA A 238 3.10 -2.17 29.54
CA ALA A 238 1.98 -1.62 30.30
C ALA A 238 0.75 -2.53 30.20
N ARG A 239 -0.29 -2.19 30.96
CA ARG A 239 -1.64 -2.70 30.74
C ARG A 239 -2.55 -1.53 30.41
N ALA A 240 -3.39 -1.69 29.39
CA ALA A 240 -4.29 -0.64 28.94
C ALA A 240 -5.71 -1.20 28.69
N LYS A 241 -6.72 -0.37 28.95
CA LYS A 241 -8.15 -0.76 28.91
C LYS A 241 -8.58 -1.47 27.61
N TYR A 242 -8.01 -1.08 26.45
CA TYR A 242 -8.42 -1.60 25.14
C TYR A 242 -7.32 -2.38 24.44
N LEU A 243 -6.14 -2.47 25.04
CA LEU A 243 -4.96 -3.14 24.48
C LEU A 243 -4.43 -4.24 25.40
N ASP A 244 -5.09 -4.46 26.55
CA ASP A 244 -4.69 -5.42 27.58
C ASP A 244 -3.19 -5.34 27.91
N GLY A 245 -2.48 -6.45 27.92
CA GLY A 245 -1.03 -6.47 28.02
C GLY A 245 -0.40 -5.98 26.72
N ILE A 246 0.42 -4.92 26.82
CA ILE A 246 1.13 -4.32 25.70
C ILE A 246 2.62 -4.18 26.00
N CYS A 247 3.46 -4.39 24.99
CA CYS A 247 4.87 -4.02 24.99
C CYS A 247 5.18 -3.31 23.68
N ILE A 248 5.74 -2.11 23.77
CA ILE A 248 6.19 -1.33 22.62
C ILE A 248 7.70 -1.12 22.72
N PHE A 249 8.42 -1.38 21.64
CA PHE A 249 9.86 -1.19 21.58
C PHE A 249 10.28 -0.43 20.32
N ARG A 250 11.48 0.11 20.38
CA ARG A 250 12.21 0.69 19.26
C ARG A 250 13.40 -0.21 18.91
N LYS A 251 13.63 -0.43 17.63
CA LYS A 251 14.87 -0.98 17.06
C LYS A 251 15.26 -0.18 15.83
N GLY A 252 16.36 0.56 15.92
CA GLY A 252 16.72 1.53 14.89
C GLY A 252 15.60 2.56 14.67
N ARG A 253 15.12 2.66 13.43
CA ARG A 253 13.99 3.52 13.04
C ARG A 253 12.61 2.88 13.21
N TYR A 254 12.56 1.61 13.61
CA TYR A 254 11.31 0.88 13.71
C TYR A 254 10.73 0.95 15.14
N LEU A 255 9.43 1.24 15.21
CA LEU A 255 8.59 1.06 16.38
C LEU A 255 7.77 -0.20 16.17
N ALA A 256 7.82 -1.13 17.09
CA ALA A 256 7.09 -2.37 16.98
C ALA A 256 6.66 -2.87 18.37
N GLY A 257 5.84 -3.91 18.39
CA GLY A 257 5.41 -4.49 19.65
C GLY A 257 4.28 -5.48 19.51
N TYR A 258 3.78 -5.90 20.67
CA TYR A 258 2.62 -6.75 20.82
C TYR A 258 1.59 -6.11 21.75
N ALA A 259 0.32 -6.35 21.47
CA ALA A 259 -0.82 -5.91 22.27
C ALA A 259 -1.90 -6.99 22.36
N ASN A 260 -2.90 -6.79 23.20
CA ASN A 260 -4.02 -7.68 23.42
C ASN A 260 -3.60 -9.08 23.90
N LEU A 261 -2.56 -9.13 24.72
CA LEU A 261 -2.16 -10.34 25.44
C LEU A 261 -2.64 -10.28 26.90
N PRO A 262 -2.81 -11.43 27.59
CA PRO A 262 -3.34 -11.47 28.96
C PRO A 262 -2.62 -10.54 29.93
N ASP A 263 -1.31 -10.39 29.78
CA ASP A 263 -0.49 -9.52 30.61
C ASP A 263 0.69 -8.91 29.85
N SER A 264 1.34 -7.92 30.45
CA SER A 264 2.45 -7.18 29.84
C SER A 264 3.75 -7.98 29.76
N GLN A 265 3.94 -9.01 30.57
CA GLN A 265 5.15 -9.87 30.51
C GLN A 265 5.08 -10.79 29.28
N GLN A 266 3.89 -11.35 29.00
CA GLN A 266 3.68 -12.10 27.77
C GLN A 266 3.87 -11.19 26.54
N ALA A 267 3.34 -9.95 26.58
CA ALA A 267 3.54 -8.98 25.52
C ALA A 267 5.04 -8.67 25.31
N ALA A 268 5.82 -8.52 26.36
CA ALA A 268 7.26 -8.31 26.28
C ALA A 268 8.00 -9.54 25.71
N SER A 269 7.59 -10.74 26.08
CA SER A 269 8.15 -11.99 25.55
C SER A 269 7.93 -12.12 24.05
N GLU A 270 6.71 -11.88 23.57
CA GLU A 270 6.40 -11.94 22.13
C GLU A 270 7.07 -10.78 21.36
N ALA A 271 7.11 -9.58 21.96
CA ALA A 271 7.84 -8.44 21.39
C ALA A 271 9.34 -8.72 21.22
N ALA A 272 9.98 -9.42 22.16
CA ALA A 272 11.38 -9.82 22.04
C ALA A 272 11.63 -10.78 20.85
N LYS A 273 10.71 -11.71 20.60
CA LYS A 273 10.78 -12.59 19.42
C LYS A 273 10.65 -11.81 18.11
N LEU A 274 9.77 -10.80 18.06
CA LEU A 274 9.63 -9.91 16.91
C LEU A 274 10.91 -9.07 16.73
N ALA A 275 11.45 -8.48 17.80
CA ALA A 275 12.67 -7.69 17.77
C ALA A 275 13.88 -8.46 17.22
N ALA A 276 13.95 -9.77 17.46
CA ALA A 276 15.02 -10.63 16.94
C ALA A 276 14.95 -10.83 15.41
N ARG A 277 13.81 -10.58 14.78
CA ARG A 277 13.59 -10.72 13.32
C ARG A 277 13.74 -9.43 12.56
N ILE A 278 13.59 -8.28 13.21
CA ILE A 278 13.82 -6.97 12.61
C ILE A 278 15.34 -6.78 12.45
N PRO A 279 15.87 -6.35 11.30
CA PRO A 279 17.30 -6.20 11.04
C PRO A 279 17.98 -5.13 11.93
#